data_2a835d7c18f67d0e5295ad7688ac049a
#
_entry.id   2a835d7c18f67d0e5295ad7688ac049a
#
_cell.length_a   1.000
_cell.length_b   1.000
_cell.length_c   1.000
_cell.angle_alpha   90.00
_cell.angle_beta   90.00
_cell.angle_gamma   90.00
#
_symmetry.space_group_name_H-M   'P 1'
#
loop_
_entity.id
_entity.type
_entity.pdbx_description
1 polymer ?
#
loop_
_entity_poly.entity_id
_entity_poly.type
_entity_poly.pdbx_seq_one_letter_code
_entity_poly.pdbx_strand_id
1 'polypeptide(L)'
;IAVLRTLSYFSPTVAVSEQISGIPQYRLLEDLEKNFEDRKEDLVSILKRLTKCIFRPENLLVDYTAAKEGYAGLEEEISEFKKQLFTEHIGGATGGIEPVKKNEAFMTAGQVQYVCRAGNFMKKGLPYTGALKVLKIMMGYDYLWNNVRVKGGAYGCMCNFYKNGDAYFVSYRDPNLEKTIDVYEKAADYIEKVTLDERTVTQY
;
A
#
# COMPACT_ATOMS: atom_id res chain seq x y z
N ILE A 1 3.50 -6.90 -2.50
CA ILE A 1 4.60 -6.61 -1.54
C ILE A 1 5.53 -5.55 -2.11
N ALA A 2 6.12 -5.67 -3.33
CA ALA A 2 7.09 -4.72 -3.87
C ALA A 2 6.60 -3.26 -3.88
N VAL A 3 5.39 -2.99 -4.38
CA VAL A 3 4.78 -1.65 -4.37
C VAL A 3 4.57 -1.14 -2.93
N LEU A 4 4.00 -1.98 -2.05
CA LEU A 4 3.76 -1.62 -0.66
C LEU A 4 5.06 -1.24 0.04
N ARG A 5 6.10 -2.07 -0.12
CA ARG A 5 7.43 -1.82 0.44
C ARG A 5 8.04 -0.53 -0.09
N THR A 6 7.99 -0.31 -1.40
CA THR A 6 8.61 0.88 -2.02
C THR A 6 7.88 2.18 -1.63
N LEU A 7 6.54 2.17 -1.58
CA LEU A 7 5.75 3.33 -1.16
C LEU A 7 5.90 3.63 0.34
N SER A 8 6.19 2.63 1.18
CA SER A 8 6.41 2.82 2.62
C SER A 8 7.61 3.74 2.93
N TYR A 9 8.50 3.96 1.99
CA TYR A 9 9.62 4.91 2.13
C TYR A 9 9.23 6.39 1.94
N PHE A 10 8.00 6.66 1.54
CA PHE A 10 7.53 8.01 1.24
C PHE A 10 6.28 8.39 2.02
N SER A 11 5.44 7.43 2.36
CA SER A 11 4.13 7.63 2.96
C SER A 11 4.05 7.00 4.35
N PRO A 12 3.80 7.78 5.42
CA PRO A 12 3.61 7.25 6.76
C PRO A 12 2.47 6.22 6.84
N THR A 13 1.36 6.49 6.16
CA THR A 13 0.21 5.56 6.11
C THR A 13 0.58 4.22 5.48
N VAL A 14 1.33 4.26 4.36
CA VAL A 14 1.80 3.04 3.71
C VAL A 14 2.86 2.34 4.56
N ALA A 15 3.68 3.08 5.30
CA ALA A 15 4.64 2.50 6.24
C ALA A 15 3.95 1.69 7.34
N VAL A 16 2.82 2.19 7.88
CA VAL A 16 1.99 1.41 8.82
C VAL A 16 1.42 0.17 8.14
N SER A 17 0.85 0.31 6.95
CA SER A 17 0.30 -0.83 6.20
C SER A 17 1.36 -1.90 5.90
N GLU A 18 2.60 -1.48 5.63
CA GLU A 18 3.73 -2.38 5.38
C GLU A 18 4.12 -3.16 6.64
N GLN A 19 4.05 -2.55 7.84
CA GLN A 19 4.25 -3.26 9.11
C GLN A 19 3.19 -4.35 9.33
N ILE A 20 1.93 -4.06 8.93
CA ILE A 20 0.79 -4.95 9.19
C ILE A 20 0.68 -6.09 8.16
N SER A 21 1.08 -5.87 6.91
CA SER A 21 0.85 -6.79 5.79
C SER A 21 2.05 -6.99 4.85
N GLY A 22 3.21 -6.45 5.21
CA GLY A 22 4.42 -6.51 4.42
C GLY A 22 5.49 -7.47 4.97
N ILE A 23 6.74 -7.15 4.68
CA ILE A 23 7.91 -7.95 5.08
C ILE A 23 8.07 -8.06 6.61
N PRO A 24 7.85 -7.00 7.41
CA PRO A 24 7.92 -7.13 8.86
C PRO A 24 6.93 -8.13 9.44
N GLN A 25 5.68 -8.15 8.94
CA GLN A 25 4.69 -9.15 9.35
C GLN A 25 5.14 -10.56 8.99
N TYR A 26 5.63 -10.76 7.77
CA TYR A 26 6.14 -12.06 7.34
C TYR A 26 7.25 -12.56 8.28
N ARG A 27 8.21 -11.70 8.61
CA ARG A 27 9.31 -12.04 9.53
C ARG A 27 8.83 -12.34 10.95
N LEU A 28 7.83 -11.60 11.43
CA LEU A 28 7.20 -11.85 12.72
C LEU A 28 6.53 -13.24 12.75
N LEU A 29 5.78 -13.58 11.68
CA LEU A 29 5.11 -14.87 11.59
C LEU A 29 6.12 -16.03 11.49
N GLU A 30 7.20 -15.85 10.73
CA GLU A 30 8.28 -16.83 10.63
C GLU A 30 8.98 -17.05 11.99
N ASP A 31 9.23 -15.98 12.74
CA ASP A 31 9.81 -16.05 14.07
C ASP A 31 8.86 -16.74 15.06
N LEU A 32 7.58 -16.39 15.02
CA LEU A 32 6.56 -17.02 15.87
C LEU A 32 6.38 -18.52 15.54
N GLU A 33 6.45 -18.91 14.27
CA GLU A 33 6.39 -20.32 13.87
C GLU A 33 7.57 -21.11 14.41
N LYS A 34 8.79 -20.58 14.28
CA LYS A 34 10.02 -21.24 14.73
C LYS A 34 10.16 -21.31 16.25
N ASN A 35 9.70 -20.29 16.95
CA ASN A 35 9.91 -20.12 18.40
C ASN A 35 8.59 -20.09 19.18
N PHE A 36 7.54 -20.76 18.70
CA PHE A 36 6.19 -20.64 19.25
C PHE A 36 6.12 -20.99 20.73
N GLU A 37 6.74 -22.10 21.15
CA GLU A 37 6.69 -22.54 22.54
C GLU A 37 7.32 -21.52 23.52
N ASP A 38 8.38 -20.85 23.11
CA ASP A 38 9.07 -19.82 23.91
C ASP A 38 8.33 -18.47 23.88
N ARG A 39 7.55 -18.21 22.83
CA ARG A 39 6.89 -16.91 22.59
C ARG A 39 5.39 -16.92 22.94
N LYS A 40 4.78 -18.06 23.17
CA LYS A 40 3.31 -18.19 23.33
C LYS A 40 2.74 -17.38 24.48
N GLU A 41 3.43 -17.34 25.63
CA GLU A 41 2.93 -16.58 26.80
C GLU A 41 2.99 -15.08 26.56
N ASP A 42 4.08 -14.60 25.97
CA ASP A 42 4.21 -13.19 25.53
C ASP A 42 3.16 -12.81 24.51
N LEU A 43 2.92 -13.68 23.51
CA LEU A 43 1.91 -13.48 22.49
C LEU A 43 0.51 -13.35 23.10
N VAL A 44 0.16 -14.25 24.03
CA VAL A 44 -1.13 -14.21 24.75
C VAL A 44 -1.26 -12.91 25.54
N SER A 45 -0.19 -12.49 26.23
CA SER A 45 -0.17 -11.24 26.99
C SER A 45 -0.39 -10.01 26.09
N ILE A 46 0.30 -9.96 24.94
CA ILE A 46 0.15 -8.89 23.95
C ILE A 46 -1.28 -8.87 23.39
N LEU A 47 -1.83 -10.03 23.02
CA LEU A 47 -3.20 -10.13 22.49
C LEU A 47 -4.25 -9.68 23.51
N LYS A 48 -4.10 -10.07 24.79
CA LYS A 48 -4.99 -9.59 25.88
C LYS A 48 -4.89 -8.07 26.07
N ARG A 49 -3.69 -7.49 25.94
CA ARG A 49 -3.50 -6.05 26.01
C ARG A 49 -4.14 -5.35 24.82
N LEU A 50 -3.96 -5.88 23.61
CA LEU A 50 -4.58 -5.35 22.39
C LEU A 50 -6.11 -5.36 22.45
N THR A 51 -6.71 -6.44 22.96
CA THR A 51 -8.17 -6.50 23.16
C THR A 51 -8.68 -5.34 24.04
N LYS A 52 -7.97 -5.06 25.14
CA LYS A 52 -8.30 -3.94 26.02
C LYS A 52 -8.10 -2.57 25.37
N CYS A 53 -7.15 -2.44 24.45
CA CYS A 53 -6.91 -1.20 23.72
C CYS A 53 -7.94 -0.94 22.61
N ILE A 54 -8.43 -2.01 21.96
CA ILE A 54 -9.28 -1.93 20.77
C ILE A 54 -10.77 -1.87 21.16
N PHE A 55 -11.21 -2.80 22.02
CA PHE A 55 -12.64 -2.94 22.37
C PHE A 55 -13.04 -1.99 23.51
N ARG A 56 -13.13 -0.72 23.16
CA ARG A 56 -13.42 0.40 24.06
C ARG A 56 -14.62 1.19 23.56
N PRO A 57 -15.42 1.79 24.46
CA PRO A 57 -16.57 2.61 24.06
C PRO A 57 -16.22 3.76 23.10
N GLU A 58 -15.06 4.41 23.31
CA GLU A 58 -14.58 5.53 22.49
C GLU A 58 -14.14 5.10 21.08
N ASN A 59 -13.83 3.83 20.87
CA ASN A 59 -13.46 3.28 19.57
C ASN A 59 -14.66 2.70 18.80
N LEU A 60 -15.86 2.65 19.44
CA LEU A 60 -17.05 2.10 18.84
C LEU A 60 -17.67 3.08 17.85
N LEU A 61 -17.70 2.72 16.57
CA LEU A 61 -18.48 3.36 15.53
C LEU A 61 -19.62 2.39 15.12
N VAL A 62 -20.85 2.87 15.17
CA VAL A 62 -22.01 2.10 14.71
C VAL A 62 -22.58 2.78 13.48
N ASP A 63 -22.62 2.06 12.36
CA ASP A 63 -23.32 2.44 11.14
C ASP A 63 -24.52 1.50 10.96
N TYR A 64 -25.71 2.08 10.92
CA TYR A 64 -26.96 1.31 10.83
C TYR A 64 -27.91 1.93 9.81
N THR A 65 -28.22 1.18 8.78
CA THR A 65 -29.14 1.59 7.72
C THR A 65 -30.41 0.74 7.76
N ALA A 66 -31.53 1.36 8.07
CA ALA A 66 -32.83 0.69 8.11
C ALA A 66 -33.97 1.66 7.82
N ALA A 67 -35.18 1.14 7.65
CA ALA A 67 -36.39 1.94 7.71
C ALA A 67 -36.56 2.56 9.13
N LYS A 68 -37.28 3.67 9.22
CA LYS A 68 -37.41 4.45 10.47
C LYS A 68 -37.84 3.60 11.67
N GLU A 69 -38.72 2.65 11.44
CA GLU A 69 -39.24 1.72 12.43
C GLU A 69 -38.17 0.76 12.98
N GLY A 70 -37.13 0.50 12.20
CA GLY A 70 -36.02 -0.36 12.60
C GLY A 70 -35.01 0.29 13.59
N TYR A 71 -35.18 1.58 13.89
CA TYR A 71 -34.30 2.27 14.87
C TYR A 71 -34.81 2.13 16.31
N ALA A 72 -36.03 1.67 16.51
CA ALA A 72 -36.59 1.50 17.84
C ALA A 72 -35.74 0.49 18.64
N GLY A 73 -35.28 0.89 19.82
CA GLY A 73 -34.46 0.06 20.72
C GLY A 73 -32.96 0.01 20.39
N LEU A 74 -32.52 0.49 19.21
CA LEU A 74 -31.11 0.43 18.83
C LEU A 74 -30.17 1.18 19.81
N GLU A 75 -30.58 2.34 20.29
CA GLU A 75 -29.80 3.13 21.25
C GLU A 75 -29.62 2.41 22.59
N GLU A 76 -30.64 1.69 23.04
CA GLU A 76 -30.62 0.89 24.26
C GLU A 76 -29.60 -0.28 24.09
N GLU A 77 -29.72 -1.03 22.99
CA GLU A 77 -28.83 -2.14 22.68
C GLU A 77 -27.38 -1.70 22.57
N ILE A 78 -27.10 -0.57 21.89
CA ILE A 78 -25.77 0.00 21.81
C ILE A 78 -25.25 0.40 23.19
N SER A 79 -26.12 0.96 24.05
CA SER A 79 -25.75 1.37 25.40
C SER A 79 -25.40 0.17 26.27
N GLU A 80 -26.17 -0.92 26.18
CA GLU A 80 -25.86 -2.17 26.86
C GLU A 80 -24.58 -2.82 26.35
N PHE A 81 -24.38 -2.82 25.02
CA PHE A 81 -23.14 -3.31 24.43
C PHE A 81 -21.92 -2.51 24.92
N LYS A 82 -22.03 -1.18 24.98
CA LYS A 82 -20.92 -0.32 25.49
C LYS A 82 -20.50 -0.66 26.91
N LYS A 83 -21.42 -1.10 27.77
CA LYS A 83 -21.10 -1.49 29.15
C LYS A 83 -20.21 -2.74 29.24
N GLN A 84 -20.17 -3.55 28.18
CA GLN A 84 -19.35 -4.75 28.11
C GLN A 84 -17.94 -4.46 27.61
N LEU A 85 -17.67 -3.25 27.11
CA LEU A 85 -16.37 -2.86 26.60
C LEU A 85 -15.43 -2.42 27.72
N PHE A 86 -14.13 -2.49 27.43
CA PHE A 86 -13.10 -2.12 28.39
C PHE A 86 -13.01 -0.61 28.57
N THR A 87 -13.04 -0.15 29.83
CA THR A 87 -12.94 1.28 30.18
C THR A 87 -11.62 1.65 30.85
N GLU A 88 -10.82 0.65 31.23
CA GLU A 88 -9.49 0.86 31.83
C GLU A 88 -8.58 1.62 30.86
N HIS A 89 -7.99 2.72 31.29
CA HIS A 89 -7.07 3.50 30.47
C HIS A 89 -5.73 2.76 30.33
N ILE A 90 -5.44 2.30 29.13
CA ILE A 90 -4.15 1.71 28.79
C ILE A 90 -3.38 2.76 27.99
N GLY A 91 -2.31 3.28 28.58
CA GLY A 91 -1.43 4.23 27.90
C GLY A 91 -0.92 3.62 26.57
N GLY A 92 -1.20 4.30 25.47
CA GLY A 92 -0.72 3.93 24.14
C GLY A 92 0.53 4.74 23.77
N ALA A 93 1.43 4.15 23.01
CA ALA A 93 2.49 4.92 22.37
C ALA A 93 1.86 5.73 21.23
N THR A 94 1.89 7.03 21.31
CA THR A 94 1.54 7.95 20.20
C THR A 94 2.78 8.16 19.34
N GLY A 95 3.23 7.13 18.64
CA GLY A 95 4.37 7.23 17.74
C GLY A 95 3.93 7.01 16.29
N GLY A 96 4.26 7.96 15.41
CA GLY A 96 4.17 7.74 13.97
C GLY A 96 5.37 6.95 13.45
N ILE A 97 5.21 6.24 12.35
CA ILE A 97 6.33 5.68 11.63
C ILE A 97 6.85 6.74 10.67
N GLU A 98 8.08 7.19 10.89
CA GLU A 98 8.76 8.10 9.97
C GLU A 98 9.34 7.31 8.79
N PRO A 99 8.89 7.58 7.55
CA PRO A 99 9.41 6.92 6.37
C PRO A 99 10.87 7.26 6.13
N VAL A 100 11.70 6.25 5.91
CA VAL A 100 13.11 6.43 5.54
C VAL A 100 13.32 5.90 4.14
N LYS A 101 13.75 6.79 3.23
CA LYS A 101 14.05 6.42 1.84
C LYS A 101 15.18 5.41 1.78
N LYS A 102 14.94 4.29 1.09
CA LYS A 102 15.92 3.23 0.87
C LYS A 102 15.88 2.73 -0.58
N ASN A 103 17.01 2.21 -1.03
CA ASN A 103 17.08 1.32 -2.19
C ASN A 103 17.41 -0.07 -1.64
N GLU A 104 16.50 -1.02 -1.83
CA GLU A 104 16.61 -2.37 -1.29
C GLU A 104 16.39 -3.41 -2.38
N ALA A 105 17.03 -4.56 -2.21
CA ALA A 105 16.75 -5.77 -2.96
C ALA A 105 16.58 -6.94 -1.98
N PHE A 106 15.60 -7.79 -2.25
CA PHE A 106 15.36 -9.01 -1.50
C PHE A 106 15.62 -10.21 -2.41
N MET A 107 16.53 -11.08 -1.98
CA MET A 107 16.81 -12.31 -2.70
C MET A 107 15.72 -13.35 -2.40
N THR A 108 15.24 -14.02 -3.43
CA THR A 108 14.31 -15.13 -3.35
C THR A 108 14.84 -16.31 -4.16
N ALA A 109 14.28 -17.48 -3.97
CA ALA A 109 14.61 -18.66 -4.77
C ALA A 109 14.08 -18.60 -6.21
N GLY A 110 13.30 -17.57 -6.56
CA GLY A 110 12.73 -17.39 -7.89
C GLY A 110 13.76 -16.90 -8.92
N GLN A 111 13.55 -17.30 -10.17
CA GLN A 111 14.38 -16.85 -11.30
C GLN A 111 13.85 -15.56 -11.97
N VAL A 112 12.80 -14.99 -11.43
CA VAL A 112 12.15 -13.77 -11.93
C VAL A 112 12.02 -12.75 -10.81
N GLN A 113 11.95 -11.50 -11.19
CA GLN A 113 12.00 -10.36 -10.26
C GLN A 113 10.67 -9.61 -10.23
N TYR A 114 10.53 -8.79 -9.19
CA TYR A 114 9.48 -7.79 -9.02
C TYR A 114 10.19 -6.46 -8.86
N VAL A 115 10.28 -5.69 -9.96
CA VAL A 115 11.04 -4.43 -9.99
C VAL A 115 10.08 -3.28 -9.76
N CYS A 116 10.30 -2.51 -8.71
CA CYS A 116 9.46 -1.37 -8.39
C CYS A 116 10.30 -0.11 -8.16
N ARG A 117 9.86 1.00 -8.76
CA ARG A 117 10.39 2.34 -8.51
C ARG A 117 9.23 3.27 -8.16
N ALA A 118 9.37 4.01 -7.09
CA ALA A 118 8.32 4.91 -6.62
C ALA A 118 8.88 6.26 -6.15
N GLY A 119 7.99 7.22 -6.01
CA GLY A 119 8.27 8.54 -5.49
C GLY A 119 7.00 9.26 -5.12
N ASN A 120 7.15 10.51 -4.61
CA ASN A 120 6.02 11.39 -4.37
C ASN A 120 6.26 12.72 -5.09
N PHE A 121 5.44 12.99 -6.11
CA PHE A 121 5.58 14.18 -6.93
C PHE A 121 5.09 15.46 -6.23
N MET A 122 4.12 15.34 -5.31
CA MET A 122 3.63 16.51 -4.56
C MET A 122 4.70 17.04 -3.59
N LYS A 123 5.56 16.18 -3.04
CA LYS A 123 6.73 16.60 -2.26
C LYS A 123 7.76 17.38 -3.09
N LYS A 124 7.63 17.39 -4.41
CA LYS A 124 8.42 18.20 -5.35
C LYS A 124 7.66 19.43 -5.86
N GLY A 125 6.51 19.76 -5.27
CA GLY A 125 5.70 20.92 -5.63
C GLY A 125 4.78 20.73 -6.83
N LEU A 126 4.64 19.52 -7.36
CA LEU A 126 3.77 19.23 -8.51
C LEU A 126 2.38 18.84 -8.01
N PRO A 127 1.28 19.51 -8.46
CA PRO A 127 -0.05 19.18 -8.02
C PRO A 127 -0.59 17.92 -8.72
N TYR A 128 -1.55 17.27 -8.08
CA TYR A 128 -2.34 16.23 -8.75
C TYR A 128 -3.35 16.89 -9.69
N THR A 129 -3.41 16.40 -10.94
CA THR A 129 -4.39 16.84 -11.95
C THR A 129 -5.06 15.64 -12.61
N GLY A 130 -6.21 15.87 -13.25
CA GLY A 130 -6.93 14.85 -14.03
C GLY A 130 -6.08 14.27 -15.18
N ALA A 131 -5.14 15.04 -15.72
CA ALA A 131 -4.22 14.58 -16.76
C ALA A 131 -3.38 13.36 -16.34
N LEU A 132 -3.12 13.19 -15.05
CA LEU A 132 -2.39 12.01 -14.54
C LEU A 132 -3.18 10.70 -14.72
N LYS A 133 -4.50 10.75 -14.87
CA LYS A 133 -5.31 9.56 -15.21
C LYS A 133 -5.09 9.14 -16.66
N VAL A 134 -5.05 10.11 -17.56
CA VAL A 134 -4.73 9.89 -18.97
C VAL A 134 -3.29 9.39 -19.11
N LEU A 135 -2.36 10.07 -18.44
CA LEU A 135 -0.95 9.67 -18.41
C LEU A 135 -0.76 8.22 -17.93
N LYS A 136 -1.50 7.79 -16.91
CA LYS A 136 -1.47 6.40 -16.43
C LYS A 136 -1.82 5.41 -17.53
N ILE A 137 -2.87 5.69 -18.32
CA ILE A 137 -3.33 4.82 -19.40
C ILE A 137 -2.26 4.75 -20.49
N MET A 138 -1.83 5.91 -20.96
CA MET A 138 -0.81 6.03 -22.00
C MET A 138 0.50 5.35 -21.60
N MET A 139 1.00 5.62 -20.40
CA MET A 139 2.20 4.99 -19.89
C MET A 139 2.04 3.48 -19.75
N GLY A 140 0.90 3.01 -19.28
CA GLY A 140 0.64 1.59 -19.09
C GLY A 140 0.62 0.80 -20.40
N TYR A 141 -0.12 1.28 -21.39
CA TYR A 141 -0.33 0.57 -22.65
C TYR A 141 0.72 0.84 -23.71
N ASP A 142 1.13 2.09 -23.90
CA ASP A 142 2.05 2.41 -25.00
C ASP A 142 3.52 2.27 -24.60
N TYR A 143 3.88 2.69 -23.40
CA TYR A 143 5.26 2.73 -22.99
C TYR A 143 5.70 1.47 -22.24
N LEU A 144 5.10 1.20 -21.09
CA LEU A 144 5.51 0.09 -20.23
C LEU A 144 5.23 -1.27 -20.88
N TRP A 145 4.04 -1.44 -21.45
CA TRP A 145 3.68 -2.67 -22.12
C TRP A 145 4.66 -3.04 -23.22
N ASN A 146 4.99 -2.10 -24.09
CA ASN A 146 5.91 -2.36 -25.20
C ASN A 146 7.35 -2.60 -24.74
N ASN A 147 7.84 -1.83 -23.76
CA ASN A 147 9.26 -1.88 -23.40
C ASN A 147 9.57 -2.91 -22.29
N VAL A 148 8.68 -3.06 -21.30
CA VAL A 148 8.91 -3.96 -20.16
C VAL A 148 8.35 -5.35 -20.44
N ARG A 149 7.13 -5.44 -21.00
CA ARG A 149 6.51 -6.73 -21.26
C ARG A 149 6.92 -7.31 -22.61
N VAL A 150 6.60 -6.64 -23.71
CA VAL A 150 6.78 -7.21 -25.08
C VAL A 150 8.28 -7.39 -25.39
N LYS A 151 9.06 -6.34 -25.24
CA LYS A 151 10.51 -6.38 -25.52
C LYS A 151 11.32 -6.95 -24.36
N GLY A 152 10.90 -6.66 -23.11
CA GLY A 152 11.59 -7.07 -21.90
C GLY A 152 11.26 -8.48 -21.43
N GLY A 153 10.12 -9.04 -21.82
CA GLY A 153 9.70 -10.39 -21.42
C GLY A 153 9.09 -10.50 -20.02
N ALA A 154 8.80 -9.39 -19.35
CA ALA A 154 8.07 -9.42 -18.10
C ALA A 154 6.64 -9.94 -18.29
N TYR A 155 6.09 -10.64 -17.31
CA TYR A 155 4.71 -11.12 -17.38
C TYR A 155 3.72 -9.95 -17.33
N GLY A 156 4.00 -8.91 -16.58
CA GLY A 156 3.19 -7.71 -16.53
C GLY A 156 3.95 -6.50 -15.99
N CYS A 157 3.40 -5.33 -16.27
CA CYS A 157 3.89 -4.06 -15.79
C CYS A 157 2.74 -3.08 -15.59
N MET A 158 2.91 -2.14 -14.67
CA MET A 158 1.90 -1.12 -14.41
C MET A 158 2.52 0.13 -13.78
N CYS A 159 1.78 1.23 -13.85
CA CYS A 159 2.07 2.44 -13.11
C CYS A 159 0.81 2.98 -12.45
N ASN A 160 0.97 3.81 -11.45
CA ASN A 160 -0.14 4.58 -10.87
C ASN A 160 0.35 5.91 -10.33
N PHE A 161 -0.58 6.88 -10.29
CA PHE A 161 -0.39 8.22 -9.74
C PHE A 161 -1.56 8.51 -8.80
N TYR A 162 -1.29 8.61 -7.50
CA TYR A 162 -2.31 8.79 -6.48
C TYR A 162 -2.55 10.26 -6.16
N LYS A 163 -3.74 10.58 -5.65
CA LYS A 163 -4.12 11.95 -5.25
C LYS A 163 -3.26 12.52 -4.11
N ASN A 164 -2.63 11.66 -3.31
CA ASN A 164 -1.69 12.06 -2.25
C ASN A 164 -0.26 12.31 -2.77
N GLY A 165 -0.05 12.23 -4.09
CA GLY A 165 1.22 12.44 -4.75
C GLY A 165 2.09 11.19 -4.90
N ASP A 166 1.74 10.08 -4.30
CA ASP A 166 2.49 8.84 -4.46
C ASP A 166 2.34 8.32 -5.89
N ALA A 167 3.47 7.92 -6.48
CA ALA A 167 3.50 7.35 -7.82
C ALA A 167 4.49 6.20 -7.88
N TYR A 168 4.22 5.21 -8.73
CA TYR A 168 5.11 4.08 -8.95
C TYR A 168 5.05 3.53 -10.36
N PHE A 169 6.16 2.90 -10.76
CA PHE A 169 6.26 1.92 -11.82
C PHE A 169 6.59 0.56 -11.22
N VAL A 170 5.98 -0.50 -11.70
CA VAL A 170 6.26 -1.86 -11.23
C VAL A 170 6.17 -2.86 -12.38
N SER A 171 7.07 -3.84 -12.36
CA SER A 171 6.96 -5.06 -13.16
C SER A 171 6.86 -6.29 -12.25
N TYR A 172 6.29 -7.36 -12.76
CA TYR A 172 6.23 -8.63 -12.05
C TYR A 172 6.54 -9.81 -12.96
N ARG A 173 7.19 -10.81 -12.36
CA ARG A 173 7.80 -11.94 -13.09
C ARG A 173 8.65 -11.42 -14.25
N ASP A 174 9.54 -10.51 -13.93
CA ASP A 174 10.41 -9.81 -14.86
C ASP A 174 11.77 -10.52 -14.91
N PRO A 175 12.26 -10.93 -16.08
CA PRO A 175 13.58 -11.52 -16.21
C PRO A 175 14.71 -10.48 -16.15
N ASN A 176 14.40 -9.18 -16.21
CA ASN A 176 15.38 -8.11 -16.25
C ASN A 176 15.29 -7.17 -15.05
N LEU A 177 16.40 -6.80 -14.45
CA LEU A 177 16.46 -5.76 -13.43
C LEU A 177 16.91 -4.42 -14.05
N GLU A 178 18.14 -4.36 -14.53
CA GLU A 178 18.75 -3.13 -15.03
C GLU A 178 18.00 -2.54 -16.21
N LYS A 179 17.66 -3.37 -17.21
CA LYS A 179 16.90 -2.91 -18.38
C LYS A 179 15.54 -2.32 -18.01
N THR A 180 14.87 -2.90 -17.01
CA THR A 180 13.56 -2.43 -16.56
C THR A 180 13.70 -1.12 -15.79
N ILE A 181 14.72 -0.98 -14.94
CA ILE A 181 15.02 0.30 -14.28
C ILE A 181 15.33 1.38 -15.32
N ASP A 182 16.11 1.07 -16.36
CA ASP A 182 16.44 1.95 -17.47
C ASP A 182 15.17 2.44 -18.22
N VAL A 183 14.20 1.55 -18.43
CA VAL A 183 12.89 1.92 -19.00
C VAL A 183 12.16 2.89 -18.08
N TYR A 184 12.15 2.66 -16.77
CA TYR A 184 11.50 3.58 -15.83
C TYR A 184 12.18 4.96 -15.79
N GLU A 185 13.48 5.02 -15.94
CA GLU A 185 14.24 6.28 -15.98
C GLU A 185 13.97 7.10 -17.24
N LYS A 186 13.82 6.41 -18.39
CA LYS A 186 13.52 7.03 -19.68
C LYS A 186 12.03 7.38 -19.90
N ALA A 187 11.19 7.17 -18.90
CA ALA A 187 9.76 7.45 -19.00
C ALA A 187 9.46 8.94 -19.30
N ALA A 188 10.22 9.86 -18.69
CA ALA A 188 10.09 11.30 -18.95
C ALA A 188 10.44 11.66 -20.40
N ASP A 189 11.54 11.14 -20.91
CA ASP A 189 12.00 11.36 -22.28
C ASP A 189 10.96 10.90 -23.32
N TYR A 190 10.26 9.81 -23.01
CA TYR A 190 9.16 9.33 -23.86
C TYR A 190 8.01 10.34 -23.89
N ILE A 191 7.59 10.86 -22.73
CA ILE A 191 6.49 11.81 -22.64
C ILE A 191 6.82 13.13 -23.36
N GLU A 192 8.06 13.60 -23.26
CA GLU A 192 8.50 14.83 -23.96
C GLU A 192 8.45 14.70 -25.49
N LYS A 193 8.61 13.48 -26.01
CA LYS A 193 8.70 13.21 -27.45
C LYS A 193 7.41 12.68 -28.07
N VAL A 194 6.45 12.23 -27.23
CA VAL A 194 5.22 11.65 -27.74
C VAL A 194 4.35 12.72 -28.38
N THR A 195 3.89 12.44 -29.58
CA THR A 195 2.87 13.24 -30.28
C THR A 195 1.60 12.42 -30.35
N LEU A 196 0.49 13.02 -29.90
CA LEU A 196 -0.82 12.38 -29.91
C LEU A 196 -1.67 13.01 -30.99
N ASP A 197 -2.25 12.21 -31.85
CA ASP A 197 -3.28 12.65 -32.79
C ASP A 197 -4.66 12.72 -32.07
N GLU A 198 -5.63 13.37 -32.68
CA GLU A 198 -6.97 13.57 -32.12
C GLU A 198 -7.67 12.23 -31.80
N ARG A 199 -7.46 11.22 -32.64
CA ARG A 199 -8.02 9.87 -32.44
C ARG A 199 -7.45 9.23 -31.18
N THR A 200 -6.16 9.30 -30.98
CA THR A 200 -5.47 8.74 -29.81
C THR A 200 -5.88 9.47 -28.52
N VAL A 201 -5.99 10.80 -28.57
CA VAL A 201 -6.49 11.58 -27.43
C VAL A 201 -7.92 11.18 -27.05
N THR A 202 -8.77 10.87 -28.03
CA THR A 202 -10.15 10.42 -27.79
C THR A 202 -10.21 9.01 -27.19
N GLN A 203 -9.21 8.17 -27.45
CA GLN A 203 -9.12 6.82 -26.89
C GLN A 203 -8.71 6.77 -25.42
N TYR A 204 -7.97 7.77 -24.93
CA TYR A 204 -7.50 7.87 -23.55
C TYR A 204 -8.48 8.64 -22.66
#